data_158579f37893260d928f852cd8681c3c
#
_entry.id   158579f37893260d928f852cd8681c3c
#
_cell.length_a   1.000
_cell.length_b   1.000
_cell.length_c   1.000
_cell.angle_alpha   90.00
_cell.angle_beta   90.00
_cell.angle_gamma   90.00
#
_symmetry.space_group_name_H-M   'P 1'
#
loop_
_entity.id
_entity.type
_entity.pdbx_description
1 polymer ?
#
loop_
_entity_poly.entity_id
_entity_poly.type
_entity_poly.pdbx_seq_one_letter_code
_entity_poly.pdbx_strand_id
1 'polypeptide(L)'
;MNRKGKSWPLFVVAILIVLFSLTAILGVSYTYGDTKNAYVKGASDIRFGIDIRGGVDVTFMPADDVEATDAQMAAAKTVIEDRLVGLGITDYERYVDNNKNRIIVRFPWKSDEADFNPQTAIDEIGTTAKMVFRKGSSSTGEEILSGDDVASASAAYNETEGWVVQLKFNSDGASAFAAATTELAANNGTISIWLDDSNISTATVNEAITGGEAIIKGNFDQDSASTLANQINSGSLPFALSAESYSTISPSLGAKSLDVMVQAGIIAFILVALMMIFRYRLPGTIAVISLMGQVAATLAVVSGYFSVFPGSTLTLPGIAGIILGIGMGVDANVITAERIKEELAKNKTLEGAVNSGFKMGLTPIIDGNVTIVIVAAILMGAFGPTDGFWAKVFNPIFFWFGPSTAGTIYSFGFTLLTSVLLNFVFGVWATRVMIRGAVHFKPLRKAWLFGGKKEGGANFKTPSINFIGNRKKFYTFSCALIAVVLVFCAVFGVKMDVEFKGGSMITLAYEGDVDLNDLKSAIGSELGKSDLTLQTGSDISGNQTLTVTLPGSDTLTTEQLDNLLASMNEQYPDNNFAQNEVSNVDATIGNEFLLKSVVALVAACVLILLYVCLLYTSDA
;
A
#
# COMPACT_ATOMS: atom_id res chain seq x y z
N MET A 1 14.35 1.33 55.56
CA MET A 1 13.27 2.28 55.22
C MET A 1 12.20 1.57 54.40
N ASN A 2 11.08 1.22 55.04
CA ASN A 2 9.93 0.60 54.38
C ASN A 2 9.20 1.67 53.54
N ARG A 3 9.57 1.80 52.24
CA ARG A 3 8.73 2.53 51.30
C ARG A 3 7.47 1.68 51.07
N LYS A 4 6.39 2.01 51.76
CA LYS A 4 5.05 1.45 51.47
C LYS A 4 4.79 1.67 49.99
N GLY A 5 4.86 0.61 49.20
CA GLY A 5 4.53 0.69 47.79
C GLY A 5 3.09 1.17 47.59
N LYS A 6 2.88 2.03 46.60
CA LYS A 6 1.57 2.63 46.32
C LYS A 6 0.81 1.75 45.33
N SER A 7 -0.49 1.53 45.54
CA SER A 7 -1.36 0.75 44.63
C SER A 7 -2.02 1.59 43.53
N TRP A 8 -2.05 2.92 43.68
CA TRP A 8 -2.71 3.82 42.72
C TRP A 8 -2.17 3.76 41.30
N PRO A 9 -0.88 3.44 41.01
CA PRO A 9 -0.37 3.40 39.64
C PRO A 9 -1.07 2.37 38.75
N LEU A 10 -1.59 1.27 39.34
CA LEU A 10 -2.39 0.28 38.60
C LEU A 10 -3.60 0.94 37.93
N PHE A 11 -4.40 1.67 38.74
CA PHE A 11 -5.65 2.28 38.28
C PHE A 11 -5.40 3.46 37.34
N VAL A 12 -4.42 4.31 37.65
CA VAL A 12 -4.11 5.48 36.84
C VAL A 12 -3.60 5.07 35.47
N VAL A 13 -2.65 4.13 35.39
CA VAL A 13 -2.12 3.66 34.10
C VAL A 13 -3.22 2.95 33.28
N ALA A 14 -4.04 2.11 33.91
CA ALA A 14 -5.14 1.44 33.25
C ALA A 14 -6.17 2.46 32.68
N ILE A 15 -6.57 3.46 33.47
CA ILE A 15 -7.48 4.51 33.03
C ILE A 15 -6.87 5.34 31.89
N LEU A 16 -5.60 5.72 32.00
CA LEU A 16 -4.91 6.44 30.94
C LEU A 16 -4.85 5.65 29.64
N ILE A 17 -4.59 4.34 29.71
CA ILE A 17 -4.59 3.46 28.53
C ILE A 17 -6.00 3.42 27.90
N VAL A 18 -7.05 3.26 28.71
CA VAL A 18 -8.42 3.22 28.19
C VAL A 18 -8.82 4.56 27.56
N LEU A 19 -8.54 5.68 28.22
CA LEU A 19 -8.84 7.02 27.69
C LEU A 19 -8.05 7.29 26.39
N PHE A 20 -6.77 6.95 26.39
CA PHE A 20 -5.94 7.06 25.19
C PHE A 20 -6.48 6.18 24.06
N SER A 21 -6.86 4.93 24.34
CA SER A 21 -7.44 4.02 23.34
C SER A 21 -8.75 4.57 22.76
N LEU A 22 -9.59 5.17 23.57
CA LEU A 22 -10.81 5.82 23.10
C LEU A 22 -10.52 7.01 22.19
N THR A 23 -9.59 7.88 22.57
CA THR A 23 -9.23 9.04 21.72
C THR A 23 -8.49 8.63 20.44
N ALA A 24 -7.68 7.55 20.47
CA ALA A 24 -6.99 7.03 19.30
C ALA A 24 -7.95 6.38 18.27
N ILE A 25 -9.04 5.76 18.77
CA ILE A 25 -10.04 5.13 17.88
C ILE A 25 -11.04 6.17 17.38
N LEU A 26 -11.61 6.99 18.24
CA LEU A 26 -12.69 7.92 17.90
C LEU A 26 -12.17 9.25 17.30
N GLY A 27 -10.92 9.60 17.59
CA GLY A 27 -10.40 10.94 17.32
C GLY A 27 -11.04 12.01 18.21
N VAL A 28 -10.61 13.25 18.05
CA VAL A 28 -11.24 14.42 18.67
C VAL A 28 -11.43 15.48 17.59
N SER A 29 -12.66 15.67 17.16
CA SER A 29 -13.02 16.64 16.12
C SER A 29 -14.18 17.51 16.57
N TYR A 30 -14.25 18.72 16.05
CA TYR A 30 -15.43 19.57 16.18
C TYR A 30 -15.89 20.03 14.79
N THR A 31 -17.18 20.17 14.64
CA THR A 31 -17.80 20.62 13.39
C THR A 31 -18.20 22.09 13.56
N TYR A 32 -17.77 22.93 12.64
CA TYR A 32 -18.19 24.33 12.57
C TYR A 32 -18.75 24.60 11.16
N GLY A 33 -20.06 24.78 11.09
CA GLY A 33 -20.77 24.78 9.81
C GLY A 33 -20.62 23.40 9.13
N ASP A 34 -20.31 23.40 7.84
CA ASP A 34 -20.08 22.19 7.04
C ASP A 34 -18.64 21.64 7.13
N THR A 35 -17.76 22.36 7.87
CA THR A 35 -16.33 21.99 7.96
C THR A 35 -16.05 21.21 9.25
N LYS A 36 -15.58 19.97 9.11
CA LYS A 36 -15.09 19.13 10.21
C LYS A 36 -13.61 19.41 10.45
N ASN A 37 -13.28 19.99 11.59
CA ASN A 37 -11.92 20.23 12.02
C ASN A 37 -11.49 19.15 13.05
N ALA A 38 -10.47 18.37 12.70
CA ALA A 38 -9.92 17.37 13.61
C ALA A 38 -8.77 17.97 14.43
N TYR A 39 -8.95 18.08 15.76
CA TYR A 39 -7.85 18.40 16.67
C TYR A 39 -6.87 17.24 16.81
N VAL A 40 -7.42 16.02 16.83
CA VAL A 40 -6.65 14.78 16.92
C VAL A 40 -7.28 13.76 16.00
N LYS A 41 -6.48 13.23 15.08
CA LYS A 41 -6.92 12.22 14.10
C LYS A 41 -7.21 10.89 14.80
N GLY A 42 -8.30 10.24 14.42
CA GLY A 42 -8.67 8.91 14.90
C GLY A 42 -8.49 7.83 13.86
N ALA A 43 -9.03 6.64 14.14
CA ALA A 43 -9.01 5.53 13.18
C ALA A 43 -9.78 5.83 11.89
N SER A 44 -10.81 6.68 11.94
CA SER A 44 -11.55 7.12 10.74
C SER A 44 -10.74 8.02 9.80
N ASP A 45 -9.64 8.59 10.28
CA ASP A 45 -8.79 9.49 9.50
C ASP A 45 -7.55 8.78 8.93
N ILE A 46 -7.50 7.45 9.03
CA ILE A 46 -6.44 6.62 8.45
C ILE A 46 -6.54 6.68 6.93
N ARG A 47 -5.42 6.97 6.28
CA ARG A 47 -5.31 6.85 4.82
C ARG A 47 -5.11 5.38 4.46
N PHE A 48 -5.99 4.87 3.63
CA PHE A 48 -5.90 3.50 3.14
C PHE A 48 -5.23 3.45 1.77
N GLY A 49 -4.47 2.38 1.52
CA GLY A 49 -3.86 2.08 0.24
C GLY A 49 -4.89 1.68 -0.83
N ILE A 50 -4.40 1.57 -2.05
CA ILE A 50 -5.22 1.18 -3.21
C ILE A 50 -5.79 -0.23 -3.09
N ASP A 51 -5.13 -1.10 -2.34
CA ASP A 51 -5.57 -2.47 -2.01
C ASP A 51 -6.82 -2.51 -1.12
N ILE A 52 -7.14 -1.41 -0.44
CA ILE A 52 -8.31 -1.25 0.44
C ILE A 52 -9.36 -0.33 -0.18
N ARG A 53 -8.95 0.81 -0.72
CA ARG A 53 -9.88 1.77 -1.34
C ARG A 53 -10.26 1.40 -2.76
N GLY A 54 -9.51 0.48 -3.37
CA GLY A 54 -9.43 0.35 -4.80
C GLY A 54 -8.53 1.43 -5.40
N GLY A 55 -8.01 1.22 -6.58
CA GLY A 55 -7.15 2.19 -7.25
C GLY A 55 -6.22 1.59 -8.27
N VAL A 56 -5.25 2.38 -8.67
CA VAL A 56 -4.29 2.09 -9.72
C VAL A 56 -2.87 2.23 -9.17
N ASP A 57 -2.02 1.27 -9.49
CA ASP A 57 -0.55 1.33 -9.37
C ASP A 57 0.01 1.17 -10.78
N VAL A 58 0.63 2.18 -11.31
CA VAL A 58 1.17 2.17 -12.67
C VAL A 58 2.63 2.60 -12.68
N THR A 59 3.44 1.88 -13.47
CA THR A 59 4.83 2.21 -13.75
C THR A 59 4.95 2.63 -15.20
N PHE A 60 5.25 3.90 -15.41
CA PHE A 60 5.53 4.47 -16.72
C PHE A 60 7.03 4.42 -17.02
N MET A 61 7.35 4.14 -18.27
CA MET A 61 8.69 4.30 -18.86
C MET A 61 8.60 5.16 -20.12
N PRO A 62 9.70 5.84 -20.51
CA PRO A 62 9.77 6.48 -21.83
C PRO A 62 9.50 5.46 -22.93
N ALA A 63 8.57 5.76 -23.83
CA ALA A 63 8.33 4.93 -25.01
C ALA A 63 9.54 4.97 -25.95
N ASP A 64 9.66 3.97 -26.83
CA ASP A 64 10.66 3.89 -27.90
C ASP A 64 12.14 3.93 -27.42
N ASP A 65 12.44 3.35 -26.25
CA ASP A 65 13.78 3.28 -25.64
C ASP A 65 14.51 4.64 -25.53
N VAL A 66 13.76 5.73 -25.33
CA VAL A 66 14.32 7.06 -25.14
C VAL A 66 15.06 7.13 -23.80
N GLU A 67 16.37 7.39 -23.82
CA GLU A 67 17.12 7.71 -22.61
C GLU A 67 16.78 9.13 -22.14
N ALA A 68 15.88 9.23 -21.17
CA ALA A 68 15.46 10.51 -20.59
C ALA A 68 16.50 11.03 -19.58
N THR A 69 16.78 12.32 -19.62
CA THR A 69 17.62 12.99 -18.62
C THR A 69 16.86 13.19 -17.30
N ASP A 70 17.60 13.35 -16.19
CA ASP A 70 17.00 13.64 -14.87
C ASP A 70 16.07 14.86 -14.90
N ALA A 71 16.42 15.89 -15.69
CA ALA A 71 15.59 17.08 -15.84
C ALA A 71 14.28 16.79 -16.58
N GLN A 72 14.32 15.96 -17.61
CA GLN A 72 13.12 15.52 -18.34
C GLN A 72 12.24 14.62 -17.49
N MET A 73 12.82 13.71 -16.71
CA MET A 73 12.08 12.88 -15.75
C MET A 73 11.39 13.72 -14.67
N ALA A 74 12.07 14.75 -14.18
CA ALA A 74 11.48 15.69 -13.23
C ALA A 74 10.33 16.51 -13.84
N ALA A 75 10.46 16.95 -15.09
CA ALA A 75 9.40 17.64 -15.83
C ALA A 75 8.18 16.69 -16.06
N ALA A 76 8.42 15.47 -16.53
CA ALA A 76 7.36 14.49 -16.73
C ALA A 76 6.59 14.18 -15.42
N LYS A 77 7.31 14.06 -14.30
CA LYS A 77 6.70 13.89 -12.97
C LYS A 77 5.75 15.06 -12.64
N THR A 78 6.14 16.30 -12.94
CA THR A 78 5.32 17.49 -12.66
C THR A 78 4.06 17.47 -13.53
N VAL A 79 4.19 17.19 -14.82
CA VAL A 79 3.04 17.08 -15.73
C VAL A 79 2.06 16.00 -15.29
N ILE A 80 2.55 14.82 -14.87
CA ILE A 80 1.73 13.74 -14.31
C ILE A 80 0.98 14.22 -13.07
N GLU A 81 1.67 14.96 -12.17
CA GLU A 81 1.06 15.53 -10.97
C GLU A 81 -0.08 16.49 -11.30
N ASP A 82 0.15 17.40 -12.23
CA ASP A 82 -0.86 18.37 -12.66
C ASP A 82 -2.07 17.69 -13.30
N ARG A 83 -1.85 16.61 -14.06
CA ARG A 83 -2.94 15.80 -14.65
C ARG A 83 -3.76 15.07 -13.59
N LEU A 84 -3.10 14.44 -12.61
CA LEU A 84 -3.80 13.80 -11.48
C LEU A 84 -4.67 14.82 -10.74
N VAL A 85 -4.14 16.02 -10.47
CA VAL A 85 -4.91 17.10 -9.84
C VAL A 85 -6.05 17.57 -10.75
N GLY A 86 -5.82 17.69 -12.06
CA GLY A 86 -6.84 18.04 -13.05
C GLY A 86 -7.98 17.04 -13.11
N LEU A 87 -7.68 15.74 -12.96
CA LEU A 87 -8.65 14.65 -12.82
C LEU A 87 -9.35 14.64 -11.43
N GLY A 88 -9.01 15.59 -10.54
CA GLY A 88 -9.54 15.65 -9.18
C GLY A 88 -8.97 14.58 -8.24
N ILE A 89 -7.86 13.94 -8.63
CA ILE A 89 -7.14 12.95 -7.82
C ILE A 89 -6.10 13.69 -6.98
N THR A 90 -6.39 13.89 -5.70
CA THR A 90 -5.52 14.66 -4.78
C THR A 90 -4.74 13.80 -3.81
N ASP A 91 -5.13 12.52 -3.64
CA ASP A 91 -4.49 11.56 -2.74
C ASP A 91 -3.70 10.53 -3.57
N TYR A 92 -2.52 10.93 -4.05
CA TYR A 92 -1.66 10.08 -4.88
C TYR A 92 -0.25 9.97 -4.29
N GLU A 93 0.43 8.89 -4.65
CA GLU A 93 1.85 8.67 -4.38
C GLU A 93 2.60 8.64 -5.73
N ARG A 94 3.79 9.25 -5.78
CA ARG A 94 4.63 9.25 -6.98
C ARG A 94 6.10 9.10 -6.64
N TYR A 95 6.79 8.29 -7.41
CA TYR A 95 8.22 8.02 -7.25
C TYR A 95 8.91 8.08 -8.60
N VAL A 96 10.13 8.62 -8.66
CA VAL A 96 10.95 8.65 -9.87
C VAL A 96 12.20 7.82 -9.63
N ASP A 97 12.49 6.92 -10.55
CA ASP A 97 13.74 6.18 -10.63
C ASP A 97 14.54 6.68 -11.82
N ASN A 98 15.43 7.61 -11.60
CA ASN A 98 16.30 8.17 -12.62
C ASN A 98 17.31 7.15 -13.16
N ASN A 99 17.66 6.11 -12.39
CA ASN A 99 18.60 5.09 -12.83
C ASN A 99 18.02 4.18 -13.92
N LYS A 100 16.70 4.04 -13.91
CA LYS A 100 15.97 3.14 -14.83
C LYS A 100 14.91 3.86 -15.65
N ASN A 101 14.90 5.18 -15.60
CA ASN A 101 13.93 6.02 -16.29
C ASN A 101 12.48 5.60 -16.06
N ARG A 102 12.10 5.40 -14.78
CA ARG A 102 10.75 4.96 -14.39
C ARG A 102 10.04 6.02 -13.56
N ILE A 103 8.74 6.19 -13.81
CA ILE A 103 7.83 6.99 -12.97
C ILE A 103 6.74 6.06 -12.46
N ILE A 104 6.71 5.86 -11.15
CA ILE A 104 5.71 5.03 -10.48
C ILE A 104 4.66 5.95 -9.88
N VAL A 105 3.40 5.70 -10.22
CA VAL A 105 2.26 6.51 -9.78
C VAL A 105 1.22 5.58 -9.16
N ARG A 106 0.76 5.94 -7.96
CA ARG A 106 -0.34 5.25 -7.26
C ARG A 106 -1.41 6.24 -6.92
N PHE A 107 -2.64 5.93 -7.24
CA PHE A 107 -3.77 6.77 -6.89
C PHE A 107 -5.02 5.94 -6.59
N PRO A 108 -5.85 6.38 -5.62
CA PRO A 108 -7.06 5.69 -5.27
C PRO A 108 -8.12 5.87 -6.35
N TRP A 109 -9.04 4.92 -6.41
CA TRP A 109 -10.26 5.03 -7.19
C TRP A 109 -11.16 6.14 -6.62
N LYS A 110 -11.79 6.92 -7.49
CA LYS A 110 -12.77 7.90 -7.04
C LYS A 110 -14.05 7.19 -6.62
N SER A 111 -14.40 7.31 -5.33
CA SER A 111 -15.56 6.63 -4.75
C SER A 111 -16.92 7.13 -5.27
N ASP A 112 -16.94 8.30 -5.90
CA ASP A 112 -18.16 9.00 -6.29
C ASP A 112 -18.54 8.77 -7.77
N GLU A 113 -17.65 8.13 -8.56
CA GLU A 113 -17.87 7.83 -9.96
C GLU A 113 -18.14 6.33 -10.14
N ALA A 114 -19.40 5.98 -10.41
CA ALA A 114 -19.79 4.59 -10.67
C ALA A 114 -19.14 4.03 -11.96
N ASP A 115 -18.74 4.91 -12.87
CA ASP A 115 -18.20 4.58 -14.20
C ASP A 115 -16.71 4.95 -14.34
N PHE A 116 -15.94 5.05 -13.24
CA PHE A 116 -14.51 5.31 -13.32
C PHE A 116 -13.79 4.15 -14.01
N ASN A 117 -13.25 4.41 -15.20
CA ASN A 117 -12.42 3.46 -15.92
C ASN A 117 -10.94 3.72 -15.62
N PRO A 118 -10.25 2.81 -14.90
CA PRO A 118 -8.84 2.99 -14.55
C PRO A 118 -7.93 3.00 -15.77
N GLN A 119 -8.28 2.30 -16.84
CA GLN A 119 -7.53 2.26 -18.08
C GLN A 119 -7.50 3.63 -18.73
N THR A 120 -8.67 4.27 -18.84
CA THR A 120 -8.77 5.65 -19.37
C THR A 120 -7.92 6.63 -18.57
N ALA A 121 -7.91 6.49 -17.24
CA ALA A 121 -7.07 7.35 -16.38
C ALA A 121 -5.57 7.12 -16.62
N ILE A 122 -5.13 5.87 -16.80
CA ILE A 122 -3.73 5.54 -17.13
C ILE A 122 -3.35 6.18 -18.47
N ASP A 123 -4.19 6.04 -19.48
CA ASP A 123 -3.95 6.56 -20.82
C ASP A 123 -3.93 8.10 -20.83
N GLU A 124 -4.86 8.77 -20.13
CA GLU A 124 -4.87 10.22 -19.99
C GLU A 124 -3.61 10.77 -19.29
N ILE A 125 -3.12 10.07 -18.28
CA ILE A 125 -1.89 10.45 -17.57
C ILE A 125 -0.67 10.27 -18.48
N GLY A 126 -0.64 9.22 -19.30
CA GLY A 126 0.50 8.82 -20.13
C GLY A 126 0.61 9.53 -21.47
N THR A 127 -0.46 10.15 -22.00
CA THR A 127 -0.45 10.80 -23.31
C THR A 127 0.52 11.98 -23.35
N THR A 128 1.19 12.18 -24.49
CA THR A 128 2.13 13.32 -24.68
C THR A 128 1.42 14.65 -24.58
N ALA A 129 0.21 14.72 -25.13
CA ALA A 129 -0.65 15.91 -25.17
C ALA A 129 0.09 17.17 -25.71
N LYS A 130 0.94 16.98 -26.70
CA LYS A 130 1.68 18.06 -27.35
C LYS A 130 0.73 18.83 -28.27
N MET A 131 0.29 20.00 -27.82
CA MET A 131 -0.55 20.87 -28.62
C MET A 131 0.30 21.75 -29.53
N VAL A 132 -0.06 21.82 -30.83
CA VAL A 132 0.61 22.64 -31.83
C VAL A 132 -0.42 23.32 -32.73
N PHE A 133 -0.23 24.60 -32.97
CA PHE A 133 -1.01 25.40 -33.93
C PHE A 133 -0.22 25.49 -35.24
N ARG A 134 -0.85 25.12 -36.35
CA ARG A 134 -0.19 25.07 -37.68
C ARG A 134 -0.95 25.87 -38.69
N LYS A 135 -0.20 26.48 -39.65
CA LYS A 135 -0.79 27.09 -40.85
C LYS A 135 -1.29 26.00 -41.80
N GLY A 136 -2.51 26.15 -42.27
CA GLY A 136 -3.14 25.19 -43.15
C GLY A 136 -3.82 24.06 -42.38
N SER A 137 -4.23 22.99 -43.10
CA SER A 137 -4.93 21.84 -42.55
C SER A 137 -4.05 20.57 -42.48
N SER A 138 -2.76 20.69 -42.77
CA SER A 138 -1.80 19.55 -42.77
C SER A 138 -1.04 19.45 -41.47
N SER A 139 -0.76 18.22 -41.00
CA SER A 139 0.12 17.93 -39.87
C SER A 139 1.57 18.38 -40.08
N THR A 140 1.97 18.60 -41.34
CA THR A 140 3.28 19.11 -41.71
C THR A 140 3.29 20.63 -41.99
N GLY A 141 2.19 21.33 -41.70
CA GLY A 141 2.09 22.78 -41.82
C GLY A 141 3.08 23.52 -40.94
N GLU A 142 3.41 24.78 -41.31
CA GLU A 142 4.28 25.65 -40.51
C GLU A 142 3.70 25.85 -39.11
N GLU A 143 4.52 25.57 -38.09
CA GLU A 143 4.14 25.79 -36.69
C GLU A 143 4.05 27.26 -36.36
N ILE A 144 2.93 27.72 -35.80
CA ILE A 144 2.66 29.09 -35.39
C ILE A 144 3.06 29.27 -33.94
N LEU A 145 2.56 28.37 -33.07
CA LEU A 145 2.80 28.34 -31.63
C LEU A 145 2.50 26.97 -31.07
N SER A 146 3.01 26.70 -29.89
CA SER A 146 2.87 25.45 -29.15
C SER A 146 1.96 25.57 -27.92
N GLY A 147 1.71 24.48 -27.23
CA GLY A 147 1.00 24.48 -25.94
C GLY A 147 1.66 25.35 -24.88
N ASP A 148 2.98 25.51 -24.91
CA ASP A 148 3.74 26.36 -23.97
C ASP A 148 3.41 27.85 -24.09
N ASP A 149 2.85 28.25 -25.23
CA ASP A 149 2.41 29.60 -25.49
C ASP A 149 1.00 29.90 -24.96
N VAL A 150 0.30 28.89 -24.44
CA VAL A 150 -1.03 28.99 -23.83
C VAL A 150 -0.89 29.25 -22.33
N ALA A 151 -1.40 30.36 -21.85
CA ALA A 151 -1.38 30.69 -20.42
C ALA A 151 -2.46 29.95 -19.63
N SER A 152 -3.63 29.68 -20.25
CA SER A 152 -4.71 28.93 -19.64
C SER A 152 -5.72 28.44 -20.67
N ALA A 153 -6.34 27.30 -20.37
CA ALA A 153 -7.47 26.74 -21.10
C ALA A 153 -8.63 26.48 -20.16
N SER A 154 -9.88 26.64 -20.64
CA SER A 154 -11.08 26.36 -19.86
C SER A 154 -12.24 25.90 -20.74
N ALA A 155 -12.98 24.88 -20.28
CA ALA A 155 -14.23 24.50 -20.93
C ALA A 155 -15.30 25.55 -20.70
N ALA A 156 -16.03 25.93 -21.75
CA ALA A 156 -17.11 26.91 -21.69
C ALA A 156 -18.27 26.48 -22.60
N TYR A 157 -19.48 26.79 -22.19
CA TYR A 157 -20.65 26.57 -23.03
C TYR A 157 -20.99 27.85 -23.82
N ASN A 158 -21.04 27.71 -25.15
CA ASN A 158 -21.42 28.77 -26.06
C ASN A 158 -22.81 28.46 -26.64
N GLU A 159 -23.75 29.38 -26.60
CA GLU A 159 -25.13 29.16 -27.09
C GLU A 159 -25.23 28.80 -28.58
N THR A 160 -24.24 29.21 -29.38
CA THR A 160 -24.23 28.95 -30.84
C THR A 160 -23.43 27.70 -31.21
N GLU A 161 -22.35 27.43 -30.50
CA GLU A 161 -21.35 26.39 -30.87
C GLU A 161 -21.39 25.17 -29.94
N GLY A 162 -22.17 25.22 -28.82
CA GLY A 162 -22.15 24.19 -27.79
C GLY A 162 -20.94 24.31 -26.87
N TRP A 163 -20.42 23.18 -26.42
CA TRP A 163 -19.22 23.14 -25.58
C TRP A 163 -17.99 23.46 -26.43
N VAL A 164 -17.13 24.36 -25.92
CA VAL A 164 -15.87 24.80 -26.55
C VAL A 164 -14.77 24.87 -25.51
N VAL A 165 -13.51 24.84 -25.96
CA VAL A 165 -12.38 25.14 -25.09
C VAL A 165 -11.88 26.54 -25.39
N GLN A 166 -11.95 27.40 -24.39
CA GLN A 166 -11.41 28.76 -24.44
C GLN A 166 -9.93 28.73 -24.08
N LEU A 167 -9.11 29.37 -24.93
CA LEU A 167 -7.68 29.52 -24.75
C LEU A 167 -7.33 30.98 -24.48
N LYS A 168 -6.42 31.18 -23.55
CA LYS A 168 -5.77 32.45 -23.32
C LYS A 168 -4.27 32.29 -23.49
N PHE A 169 -3.68 33.06 -24.39
CA PHE A 169 -2.25 32.99 -24.68
C PHE A 169 -1.44 33.86 -23.71
N ASN A 170 -0.16 33.48 -23.52
CA ASN A 170 0.83 34.35 -22.90
C ASN A 170 1.20 35.50 -23.87
N SER A 171 2.09 36.43 -23.47
CA SER A 171 2.47 37.58 -24.28
C SER A 171 3.08 37.20 -25.64
N ASP A 172 3.89 36.16 -25.67
CA ASP A 172 4.62 35.70 -26.85
C ASP A 172 3.67 34.96 -27.80
N GLY A 173 2.85 34.05 -27.25
CA GLY A 173 1.80 33.35 -27.98
C GLY A 173 0.75 34.30 -28.56
N ALA A 174 0.30 35.33 -27.80
CA ALA A 174 -0.63 36.31 -28.30
C ALA A 174 -0.06 37.09 -29.49
N SER A 175 1.23 37.46 -29.41
CA SER A 175 1.92 38.15 -30.49
C SER A 175 2.09 37.28 -31.74
N ALA A 176 2.50 36.03 -31.58
CA ALA A 176 2.66 35.05 -32.67
C ALA A 176 1.29 34.75 -33.34
N PHE A 177 0.24 34.54 -32.52
CA PHE A 177 -1.10 34.26 -33.01
C PHE A 177 -1.69 35.47 -33.78
N ALA A 178 -1.50 36.69 -33.27
CA ALA A 178 -1.93 37.92 -33.94
C ALA A 178 -1.22 38.11 -35.29
N ALA A 179 0.09 37.86 -35.35
CA ALA A 179 0.86 37.94 -36.60
C ALA A 179 0.35 36.88 -37.62
N ALA A 180 0.20 35.64 -37.22
CA ALA A 180 -0.28 34.54 -38.08
C ALA A 180 -1.72 34.80 -38.57
N THR A 181 -2.63 35.20 -37.68
CA THR A 181 -4.02 35.49 -38.06
C THR A 181 -4.12 36.70 -38.97
N THR A 182 -3.27 37.73 -38.81
CA THR A 182 -3.20 38.87 -39.73
C THR A 182 -2.76 38.46 -41.14
N GLU A 183 -1.75 37.58 -41.25
CA GLU A 183 -1.28 37.04 -42.53
C GLU A 183 -2.36 36.16 -43.21
N LEU A 184 -2.96 35.26 -42.45
CA LEU A 184 -3.93 34.29 -42.98
C LEU A 184 -5.27 34.94 -43.33
N ALA A 185 -5.72 35.96 -42.60
CA ALA A 185 -6.95 36.68 -42.89
C ALA A 185 -6.90 37.36 -44.29
N ALA A 186 -5.73 37.81 -44.75
CA ALA A 186 -5.55 38.39 -46.08
C ALA A 186 -5.84 37.43 -47.24
N ASN A 187 -5.70 36.11 -47.00
CA ASN A 187 -5.82 35.06 -48.01
C ASN A 187 -6.93 34.04 -47.69
N ASN A 188 -7.79 34.30 -46.71
CA ASN A 188 -8.76 33.32 -46.15
C ASN A 188 -8.09 31.97 -45.82
N GLY A 189 -6.89 32.03 -45.26
CA GLY A 189 -6.13 30.88 -44.86
C GLY A 189 -6.77 30.16 -43.67
N THR A 190 -6.26 28.99 -43.37
CA THR A 190 -6.75 28.14 -42.25
C THR A 190 -5.69 27.97 -41.17
N ILE A 191 -6.11 27.86 -39.94
CA ILE A 191 -5.30 27.38 -38.82
C ILE A 191 -5.87 26.05 -38.35
N SER A 192 -5.00 25.07 -38.19
CA SER A 192 -5.33 23.80 -37.60
C SER A 192 -4.65 23.65 -36.24
N ILE A 193 -5.39 23.09 -35.29
CA ILE A 193 -4.92 22.76 -33.95
C ILE A 193 -4.77 21.25 -33.84
N TRP A 194 -3.58 20.84 -33.51
CA TRP A 194 -3.19 19.45 -33.38
C TRP A 194 -2.84 19.12 -31.93
N LEU A 195 -3.30 17.98 -31.48
CA LEU A 195 -2.86 17.39 -30.22
C LEU A 195 -2.18 16.06 -30.59
N ASP A 196 -0.90 15.99 -30.37
CA ASP A 196 -0.03 14.95 -30.93
C ASP A 196 -0.26 14.82 -32.47
N ASP A 197 -0.68 13.68 -32.96
CA ASP A 197 -0.97 13.41 -34.39
C ASP A 197 -2.44 13.63 -34.76
N SER A 198 -3.30 13.99 -33.81
CA SER A 198 -4.73 14.14 -34.03
C SER A 198 -5.12 15.60 -34.32
N ASN A 199 -5.84 15.82 -35.42
CA ASN A 199 -6.41 17.13 -35.72
C ASN A 199 -7.66 17.38 -34.85
N ILE A 200 -7.56 18.32 -33.88
CA ILE A 200 -8.65 18.63 -32.97
C ILE A 200 -9.61 19.65 -33.58
N SER A 201 -9.06 20.64 -34.31
CA SER A 201 -9.88 21.67 -34.92
C SER A 201 -9.16 22.29 -36.12
N THR A 202 -9.91 22.63 -37.17
CA THR A 202 -9.41 23.40 -38.29
C THR A 202 -10.41 24.53 -38.58
N ALA A 203 -9.94 25.76 -38.49
CA ALA A 203 -10.76 26.97 -38.67
C ALA A 203 -10.20 27.88 -39.74
N THR A 204 -11.08 28.47 -40.56
CA THR A 204 -10.72 29.52 -41.50
C THR A 204 -10.58 30.83 -40.74
N VAL A 205 -9.51 31.57 -41.03
CA VAL A 205 -9.24 32.86 -40.39
C VAL A 205 -9.89 33.97 -41.24
N ASN A 206 -10.97 34.55 -40.70
CA ASN A 206 -11.71 35.60 -41.40
C ASN A 206 -11.20 37.00 -41.06
N GLU A 207 -10.61 37.18 -39.89
CA GLU A 207 -10.08 38.47 -39.40
C GLU A 207 -8.89 38.23 -38.46
N ALA A 208 -8.08 39.26 -38.28
CA ALA A 208 -6.93 39.20 -37.38
C ALA A 208 -7.40 39.17 -35.93
N ILE A 209 -6.90 38.19 -35.16
CA ILE A 209 -7.22 38.00 -33.73
C ILE A 209 -6.08 38.62 -32.90
N THR A 210 -6.27 39.80 -32.38
CA THR A 210 -5.25 40.53 -31.61
C THR A 210 -5.51 40.54 -30.10
N GLY A 211 -6.62 39.94 -29.66
CA GLY A 211 -7.04 39.92 -28.25
C GLY A 211 -6.30 38.93 -27.32
N GLY A 212 -5.46 38.09 -27.88
CA GLY A 212 -4.75 37.06 -27.09
C GLY A 212 -5.63 35.92 -26.57
N GLU A 213 -6.84 35.79 -27.12
CA GLU A 213 -7.78 34.73 -26.77
C GLU A 213 -8.26 34.01 -28.04
N ALA A 214 -8.48 32.71 -27.96
CA ALA A 214 -9.04 31.90 -29.03
C ALA A 214 -10.00 30.86 -28.47
N ILE A 215 -10.83 30.27 -29.33
CA ILE A 215 -11.70 29.14 -28.96
C ILE A 215 -11.45 27.96 -29.87
N ILE A 216 -11.32 26.77 -29.27
CA ILE A 216 -11.31 25.52 -29.99
C ILE A 216 -12.76 25.06 -30.13
N LYS A 217 -13.22 24.90 -31.37
CA LYS A 217 -14.53 24.36 -31.70
C LYS A 217 -14.41 22.93 -32.13
N GLY A 218 -15.37 22.11 -31.74
CA GLY A 218 -15.42 20.69 -32.10
C GLY A 218 -16.75 20.09 -31.65
N ASN A 219 -16.89 18.79 -31.80
CA ASN A 219 -18.05 18.06 -31.29
C ASN A 219 -17.81 17.64 -29.84
N PHE A 220 -17.68 18.65 -28.95
CA PHE A 220 -17.40 18.41 -27.54
C PHE A 220 -18.70 18.35 -26.73
N ASP A 221 -18.72 17.49 -25.74
CA ASP A 221 -19.59 17.57 -24.57
C ASP A 221 -18.83 18.25 -23.39
N GLN A 222 -19.45 18.32 -22.23
CA GLN A 222 -18.84 18.96 -21.06
C GLN A 222 -17.54 18.26 -20.64
N ASP A 223 -17.55 16.94 -20.66
CA ASP A 223 -16.46 16.12 -20.14
C ASP A 223 -15.26 16.13 -21.09
N SER A 224 -15.47 15.95 -22.39
CA SER A 224 -14.40 16.04 -23.40
C SER A 224 -13.78 17.43 -23.50
N ALA A 225 -14.59 18.50 -23.38
CA ALA A 225 -14.06 19.86 -23.33
C ALA A 225 -13.23 20.12 -22.08
N SER A 226 -13.66 19.60 -20.93
CA SER A 226 -12.92 19.73 -19.67
C SER A 226 -11.63 18.92 -19.68
N THR A 227 -11.66 17.69 -20.20
CA THR A 227 -10.47 16.84 -20.36
C THR A 227 -9.44 17.50 -21.24
N LEU A 228 -9.83 18.03 -22.40
CA LEU A 228 -8.91 18.75 -23.31
C LEU A 228 -8.34 20.01 -22.64
N ALA A 229 -9.15 20.79 -21.93
CA ALA A 229 -8.68 21.95 -21.20
C ALA A 229 -7.64 21.60 -20.11
N ASN A 230 -7.89 20.52 -19.39
CA ASN A 230 -6.95 20.01 -18.37
C ASN A 230 -5.64 19.52 -18.97
N GLN A 231 -5.68 18.78 -20.08
CA GLN A 231 -4.48 18.35 -20.82
C GLN A 231 -3.63 19.55 -21.29
N ILE A 232 -4.27 20.57 -21.82
CA ILE A 232 -3.60 21.82 -22.25
C ILE A 232 -2.95 22.53 -21.06
N ASN A 233 -3.68 22.68 -19.95
CA ASN A 233 -3.18 23.37 -18.74
C ASN A 233 -2.03 22.62 -18.07
N SER A 234 -2.05 21.29 -18.11
CA SER A 234 -0.99 20.44 -17.53
C SER A 234 0.31 20.45 -18.34
N GLY A 235 0.24 20.92 -19.59
CA GLY A 235 1.37 20.94 -20.50
C GLY A 235 1.68 19.60 -21.14
N SER A 236 2.65 19.61 -22.07
CA SER A 236 3.08 18.42 -22.79
C SER A 236 4.14 17.63 -22.00
N LEU A 237 4.08 16.31 -22.10
CA LEU A 237 5.18 15.46 -21.63
C LEU A 237 6.42 15.66 -22.53
N PRO A 238 7.64 15.66 -21.97
CA PRO A 238 8.87 15.82 -22.74
C PRO A 238 9.16 14.62 -23.67
N PHE A 239 8.48 13.49 -23.48
CA PHE A 239 8.53 12.26 -24.27
C PHE A 239 7.25 11.47 -24.06
N ALA A 240 6.92 10.54 -24.96
CA ALA A 240 5.81 9.62 -24.79
C ALA A 240 6.09 8.66 -23.64
N LEU A 241 5.09 8.33 -22.86
CA LEU A 241 5.16 7.35 -21.78
C LEU A 241 4.41 6.09 -22.16
N SER A 242 5.02 4.93 -21.88
CA SER A 242 4.40 3.62 -21.96
C SER A 242 4.13 3.09 -20.55
N ALA A 243 2.93 2.54 -20.31
CA ALA A 243 2.60 1.86 -19.07
C ALA A 243 3.12 0.42 -19.12
N GLU A 244 4.35 0.21 -18.66
CA GLU A 244 5.02 -1.09 -18.68
C GLU A 244 4.46 -2.08 -17.66
N SER A 245 3.96 -1.56 -16.56
CA SER A 245 3.35 -2.37 -15.52
C SER A 245 2.23 -1.58 -14.88
N TYR A 246 1.07 -2.20 -14.71
CA TYR A 246 -0.02 -1.60 -13.95
C TYR A 246 -0.82 -2.67 -13.19
N SER A 247 -1.36 -2.27 -12.06
CA SER A 247 -2.28 -3.07 -11.25
C SER A 247 -3.48 -2.21 -10.89
N THR A 248 -4.66 -2.77 -11.06
CA THR A 248 -5.92 -2.10 -10.71
C THR A 248 -6.73 -2.99 -9.78
N ILE A 249 -7.31 -2.40 -8.76
CA ILE A 249 -8.14 -3.11 -7.77
C ILE A 249 -9.46 -2.36 -7.64
N SER A 250 -10.57 -3.07 -7.77
CA SER A 250 -11.89 -2.45 -7.64
C SER A 250 -12.19 -2.05 -6.18
N PRO A 251 -12.90 -0.93 -5.95
CA PRO A 251 -13.24 -0.47 -4.60
C PRO A 251 -14.08 -1.46 -3.81
N SER A 252 -14.94 -2.21 -4.49
CA SER A 252 -15.79 -3.23 -3.86
C SER A 252 -14.98 -4.38 -3.25
N LEU A 253 -13.95 -4.84 -3.96
CA LEU A 253 -13.05 -5.89 -3.49
C LEU A 253 -12.21 -5.40 -2.30
N GLY A 254 -11.67 -4.19 -2.39
CA GLY A 254 -10.85 -3.60 -1.33
C GLY A 254 -11.62 -3.38 -0.04
N ALA A 255 -12.82 -2.79 -0.10
CA ALA A 255 -13.66 -2.54 1.08
C ALA A 255 -14.04 -3.83 1.81
N LYS A 256 -14.40 -4.88 1.07
CA LYS A 256 -14.73 -6.19 1.64
C LYS A 256 -13.51 -6.86 2.26
N SER A 257 -12.35 -6.73 1.65
CA SER A 257 -11.08 -7.22 2.20
C SER A 257 -10.76 -6.54 3.54
N LEU A 258 -11.01 -5.23 3.64
CA LEU A 258 -10.86 -4.48 4.90
C LEU A 258 -11.77 -5.05 6.01
N ASP A 259 -13.05 -5.25 5.71
CA ASP A 259 -14.02 -5.78 6.69
C ASP A 259 -13.58 -7.14 7.24
N VAL A 260 -13.16 -8.05 6.38
CA VAL A 260 -12.67 -9.38 6.79
C VAL A 260 -11.40 -9.27 7.62
N MET A 261 -10.45 -8.41 7.23
CA MET A 261 -9.20 -8.23 7.97
C MET A 261 -9.45 -7.60 9.35
N VAL A 262 -10.38 -6.63 9.45
CA VAL A 262 -10.77 -6.04 10.75
C VAL A 262 -11.45 -7.09 11.64
N GLN A 263 -12.37 -7.89 11.10
CA GLN A 263 -13.00 -9.00 11.83
C GLN A 263 -11.95 -10.01 12.31
N ALA A 264 -11.03 -10.43 11.44
CA ALA A 264 -9.93 -11.32 11.80
C ALA A 264 -9.06 -10.73 12.92
N GLY A 265 -8.75 -9.44 12.88
CA GLY A 265 -8.01 -8.74 13.92
C GLY A 265 -8.75 -8.73 15.28
N ILE A 266 -10.05 -8.48 15.27
CA ILE A 266 -10.89 -8.52 16.48
C ILE A 266 -10.94 -9.94 17.05
N ILE A 267 -11.15 -10.95 16.21
CA ILE A 267 -11.16 -12.35 16.63
C ILE A 267 -9.81 -12.75 17.22
N ALA A 268 -8.70 -12.39 16.55
CA ALA A 268 -7.35 -12.65 17.04
C ALA A 268 -7.12 -12.00 18.42
N PHE A 269 -7.53 -10.72 18.58
CA PHE A 269 -7.43 -10.01 19.87
C PHE A 269 -8.22 -10.72 20.97
N ILE A 270 -9.46 -11.13 20.69
CA ILE A 270 -10.32 -11.83 21.68
C ILE A 270 -9.71 -13.17 22.06
N LEU A 271 -9.24 -13.98 21.09
CA LEU A 271 -8.63 -15.28 21.35
C LEU A 271 -7.37 -15.15 22.22
N VAL A 272 -6.52 -14.18 21.89
CA VAL A 272 -5.30 -13.89 22.67
C VAL A 272 -5.68 -13.39 24.07
N ALA A 273 -6.65 -12.50 24.20
CA ALA A 273 -7.13 -11.99 25.48
C ALA A 273 -7.67 -13.11 26.38
N LEU A 274 -8.52 -13.99 25.83
CA LEU A 274 -9.04 -15.15 26.55
C LEU A 274 -7.91 -16.08 26.99
N MET A 275 -7.00 -16.43 26.09
CA MET A 275 -5.84 -17.28 26.43
C MET A 275 -5.02 -16.67 27.57
N MET A 276 -4.73 -15.36 27.50
CA MET A 276 -3.95 -14.66 28.52
C MET A 276 -4.66 -14.64 29.88
N ILE A 277 -5.96 -14.34 29.90
CA ILE A 277 -6.76 -14.29 31.15
C ILE A 277 -6.85 -15.69 31.79
N PHE A 278 -7.17 -16.73 30.99
CA PHE A 278 -7.31 -18.10 31.53
C PHE A 278 -5.96 -18.67 31.98
N ARG A 279 -4.88 -18.46 31.23
CA ARG A 279 -3.57 -19.06 31.52
C ARG A 279 -2.81 -18.31 32.60
N TYR A 280 -2.87 -16.95 32.61
CA TYR A 280 -2.06 -16.11 33.48
C TYR A 280 -2.87 -15.29 34.50
N ARG A 281 -4.20 -15.40 34.49
CA ARG A 281 -5.10 -14.75 35.45
C ARG A 281 -4.85 -13.24 35.55
N LEU A 282 -4.45 -12.72 36.75
CA LEU A 282 -4.25 -11.29 36.95
C LEU A 282 -3.14 -10.67 36.08
N PRO A 283 -1.93 -11.21 35.99
CA PRO A 283 -0.94 -10.78 34.98
C PRO A 283 -1.51 -10.80 33.56
N GLY A 284 -2.31 -11.81 33.21
CA GLY A 284 -2.97 -11.90 31.90
C GLY A 284 -3.99 -10.79 31.67
N THR A 285 -4.81 -10.47 32.66
CA THR A 285 -5.78 -9.35 32.56
C THR A 285 -5.06 -8.01 32.39
N ILE A 286 -3.97 -7.78 33.12
CA ILE A 286 -3.15 -6.57 32.99
C ILE A 286 -2.49 -6.52 31.61
N ALA A 287 -2.00 -7.66 31.10
CA ALA A 287 -1.42 -7.77 29.78
C ALA A 287 -2.44 -7.42 28.66
N VAL A 288 -3.70 -7.83 28.80
CA VAL A 288 -4.77 -7.47 27.84
C VAL A 288 -5.03 -5.97 27.81
N ILE A 289 -5.05 -5.31 28.98
CA ILE A 289 -5.18 -3.84 29.04
C ILE A 289 -3.98 -3.16 28.34
N SER A 290 -2.77 -3.66 28.57
CA SER A 290 -1.57 -3.16 27.91
C SER A 290 -1.59 -3.39 26.41
N LEU A 291 -2.04 -4.56 25.97
CA LEU A 291 -2.18 -4.91 24.56
C LEU A 291 -3.19 -4.00 23.84
N MET A 292 -4.31 -3.69 24.50
CA MET A 292 -5.28 -2.72 23.98
C MET A 292 -4.62 -1.35 23.75
N GLY A 293 -3.81 -0.89 24.70
CA GLY A 293 -3.04 0.35 24.56
C GLY A 293 -2.01 0.30 23.44
N GLN A 294 -1.34 -0.83 23.25
CA GLN A 294 -0.37 -1.03 22.16
C GLN A 294 -1.06 -0.97 20.79
N VAL A 295 -2.17 -1.66 20.61
CA VAL A 295 -2.94 -1.65 19.35
C VAL A 295 -3.45 -0.25 19.05
N ALA A 296 -4.06 0.41 20.06
CA ALA A 296 -4.54 1.78 19.92
C ALA A 296 -3.40 2.76 19.56
N ALA A 297 -2.23 2.60 20.17
CA ALA A 297 -1.07 3.43 19.85
C ALA A 297 -0.52 3.15 18.44
N THR A 298 -0.55 1.91 17.98
CA THR A 298 -0.18 1.60 16.60
C THR A 298 -1.13 2.28 15.61
N LEU A 299 -2.43 2.20 15.84
CA LEU A 299 -3.44 2.92 15.04
C LEU A 299 -3.23 4.44 15.11
N ALA A 300 -2.93 4.99 16.29
CA ALA A 300 -2.63 6.40 16.48
C ALA A 300 -1.40 6.88 15.66
N VAL A 301 -0.34 6.08 15.59
CA VAL A 301 0.83 6.40 14.75
C VAL A 301 0.46 6.35 13.27
N VAL A 302 -0.29 5.34 12.85
CA VAL A 302 -0.72 5.18 11.45
C VAL A 302 -1.66 6.31 11.02
N SER A 303 -2.61 6.71 11.86
CA SER A 303 -3.55 7.80 11.55
C SER A 303 -2.91 9.20 11.54
N GLY A 304 -1.69 9.33 12.13
CA GLY A 304 -1.09 10.65 12.35
C GLY A 304 -1.70 11.41 13.54
N TYR A 305 -2.18 10.69 14.55
CA TYR A 305 -2.65 11.24 15.83
C TYR A 305 -1.63 12.20 16.45
N PHE A 306 -0.36 11.81 16.39
CA PHE A 306 0.75 12.65 16.83
C PHE A 306 1.18 13.55 15.68
N SER A 307 1.03 14.86 15.80
CA SER A 307 1.42 15.84 14.76
C SER A 307 2.91 15.77 14.36
N VAL A 308 3.75 15.19 15.22
CA VAL A 308 5.20 14.99 14.99
C VAL A 308 5.47 13.88 13.95
N PHE A 309 4.57 12.90 13.86
CA PHE A 309 4.70 11.79 12.91
C PHE A 309 3.66 11.97 11.81
N PRO A 310 4.09 12.15 10.54
CA PRO A 310 3.14 12.10 9.43
C PRO A 310 2.49 10.70 9.43
N GLY A 311 1.16 10.65 9.28
CA GLY A 311 0.46 9.39 9.14
C GLY A 311 1.01 8.57 7.97
N SER A 312 0.86 7.26 8.04
CA SER A 312 1.28 6.33 6.98
C SER A 312 0.05 5.76 6.28
N THR A 313 0.19 5.47 4.98
CA THR A 313 -0.84 4.76 4.23
C THR A 313 -0.93 3.33 4.73
N LEU A 314 -2.13 2.91 5.15
CA LEU A 314 -2.40 1.56 5.67
C LEU A 314 -2.90 0.66 4.54
N THR A 315 -2.22 -0.46 4.34
CA THR A 315 -2.52 -1.47 3.33
C THR A 315 -3.00 -2.77 3.96
N LEU A 316 -3.53 -3.72 3.18
CA LEU A 316 -3.90 -5.04 3.71
C LEU A 316 -2.74 -5.75 4.42
N PRO A 317 -1.51 -5.83 3.83
CA PRO A 317 -0.35 -6.31 4.57
C PRO A 317 -0.03 -5.47 5.82
N GLY A 318 -0.26 -4.15 5.79
CA GLY A 318 -0.10 -3.30 6.97
C GLY A 318 -1.05 -3.68 8.11
N ILE A 319 -2.30 -4.03 7.82
CA ILE A 319 -3.24 -4.57 8.81
C ILE A 319 -2.77 -5.93 9.33
N ALA A 320 -2.28 -6.81 8.45
CA ALA A 320 -1.68 -8.08 8.86
C ALA A 320 -0.49 -7.87 9.82
N GLY A 321 0.32 -6.81 9.60
CA GLY A 321 1.37 -6.40 10.52
C GLY A 321 0.86 -5.98 11.90
N ILE A 322 -0.29 -5.29 11.97
CA ILE A 322 -0.96 -4.97 13.25
C ILE A 322 -1.44 -6.24 13.94
N ILE A 323 -2.07 -7.17 13.21
CA ILE A 323 -2.54 -8.45 13.75
C ILE A 323 -1.38 -9.29 14.28
N LEU A 324 -0.27 -9.35 13.52
CA LEU A 324 0.96 -10.00 13.99
C LEU A 324 1.51 -9.30 15.23
N GLY A 325 1.45 -7.97 15.29
CA GLY A 325 1.81 -7.16 16.45
C GLY A 325 0.99 -7.49 17.71
N ILE A 326 -0.27 -7.91 17.57
CA ILE A 326 -1.09 -8.42 18.69
C ILE A 326 -0.46 -9.68 19.27
N GLY A 327 -0.06 -10.64 18.43
CA GLY A 327 0.61 -11.87 18.86
C GLY A 327 1.92 -11.60 19.58
N MET A 328 2.79 -10.77 19.00
CA MET A 328 4.08 -10.40 19.58
C MET A 328 3.94 -9.50 20.83
N GLY A 329 2.88 -8.70 20.90
CA GLY A 329 2.61 -7.82 22.03
C GLY A 329 2.40 -8.56 23.36
N VAL A 330 2.03 -9.83 23.34
CA VAL A 330 1.87 -10.65 24.53
C VAL A 330 3.12 -11.43 24.93
N ASP A 331 4.09 -11.62 24.04
CA ASP A 331 5.30 -12.42 24.32
C ASP A 331 6.08 -11.90 25.53
N ALA A 332 6.28 -10.59 25.61
CA ALA A 332 6.92 -9.94 26.76
C ALA A 332 6.18 -10.25 28.07
N ASN A 333 4.85 -10.25 28.01
CA ASN A 333 3.99 -10.51 29.16
C ASN A 333 3.98 -12.00 29.55
N VAL A 334 4.00 -12.90 28.57
CA VAL A 334 4.09 -14.36 28.76
C VAL A 334 5.41 -14.71 29.43
N ILE A 335 6.54 -14.23 28.88
CA ILE A 335 7.89 -14.47 29.46
C ILE A 335 7.93 -13.98 30.90
N THR A 336 7.49 -12.76 31.15
CA THR A 336 7.46 -12.18 32.48
C THR A 336 6.57 -12.97 33.45
N ALA A 337 5.35 -13.36 33.01
CA ALA A 337 4.42 -14.11 33.84
C ALA A 337 4.94 -15.53 34.19
N GLU A 338 5.55 -16.23 33.23
CA GLU A 338 6.18 -17.54 33.51
C GLU A 338 7.37 -17.40 34.46
N ARG A 339 8.23 -16.35 34.30
CA ARG A 339 9.32 -16.09 35.25
C ARG A 339 8.80 -15.79 36.65
N ILE A 340 7.72 -14.99 36.78
CA ILE A 340 7.09 -14.75 38.09
C ILE A 340 6.61 -16.08 38.71
N LYS A 341 5.99 -16.94 37.92
CA LYS A 341 5.53 -18.28 38.33
C LYS A 341 6.64 -19.19 38.81
N GLU A 342 7.77 -19.24 38.05
CA GLU A 342 8.97 -19.98 38.43
C GLU A 342 9.53 -19.50 39.77
N GLU A 343 9.60 -18.18 39.98
CA GLU A 343 10.12 -17.61 41.21
C GLU A 343 9.17 -17.83 42.41
N LEU A 344 7.84 -17.82 42.18
CA LEU A 344 6.87 -18.22 43.20
C LEU A 344 6.98 -19.71 43.56
N ALA A 345 7.30 -20.58 42.58
CA ALA A 345 7.55 -21.99 42.82
C ALA A 345 8.78 -22.26 43.70
N LYS A 346 9.75 -21.33 43.70
CA LYS A 346 10.94 -21.32 44.57
C LYS A 346 10.66 -20.74 45.97
N ASN A 347 9.39 -20.57 46.36
CA ASN A 347 8.94 -20.01 47.65
C ASN A 347 9.39 -18.57 47.92
N LYS A 348 9.66 -17.77 46.89
CA LYS A 348 9.91 -16.34 47.07
C LYS A 348 8.62 -15.60 47.45
N THR A 349 8.74 -14.51 48.17
CA THR A 349 7.61 -13.61 48.42
C THR A 349 7.06 -13.09 47.10
N LEU A 350 5.76 -12.77 47.05
CA LEU A 350 5.10 -12.28 45.83
C LEU A 350 5.81 -11.06 45.23
N GLU A 351 6.20 -10.11 46.08
CA GLU A 351 6.94 -8.92 45.66
C GLU A 351 8.36 -9.26 45.12
N GLY A 352 9.06 -10.19 45.80
CA GLY A 352 10.34 -10.70 45.36
C GLY A 352 10.27 -11.44 44.04
N ALA A 353 9.25 -12.30 43.85
CA ALA A 353 9.01 -13.04 42.64
C ALA A 353 8.69 -12.11 41.44
N VAL A 354 7.86 -11.08 41.63
CA VAL A 354 7.54 -10.10 40.61
C VAL A 354 8.78 -9.28 40.20
N ASN A 355 9.58 -8.81 41.16
CA ASN A 355 10.78 -8.04 40.86
C ASN A 355 11.83 -8.90 40.13
N SER A 356 12.04 -10.15 40.55
CA SER A 356 12.95 -11.11 39.91
C SER A 356 12.46 -11.47 38.50
N GLY A 357 11.15 -11.74 38.34
CA GLY A 357 10.54 -12.09 37.05
C GLY A 357 10.76 -11.01 35.98
N PHE A 358 10.55 -9.75 36.33
CA PHE A 358 10.83 -8.63 35.40
C PHE A 358 12.31 -8.47 35.11
N LYS A 359 13.19 -8.67 36.08
CA LYS A 359 14.64 -8.56 35.85
C LYS A 359 15.15 -9.65 34.91
N MET A 360 14.72 -10.90 35.14
CA MET A 360 15.17 -12.06 34.35
C MET A 360 14.46 -12.16 32.99
N GLY A 361 13.27 -11.61 32.86
CA GLY A 361 12.52 -11.62 31.60
C GLY A 361 12.96 -10.53 30.62
N LEU A 362 13.65 -9.47 31.09
CA LEU A 362 13.92 -8.30 30.24
C LEU A 362 14.89 -8.62 29.09
N THR A 363 15.99 -9.34 29.35
CA THR A 363 17.00 -9.67 28.33
C THR A 363 16.38 -10.50 27.18
N PRO A 364 15.70 -11.65 27.42
CA PRO A 364 15.08 -12.39 26.33
C PRO A 364 14.02 -11.58 25.55
N ILE A 365 13.32 -10.66 26.22
CA ILE A 365 12.33 -9.79 25.56
C ILE A 365 13.02 -8.82 24.61
N ILE A 366 14.13 -8.18 25.03
CA ILE A 366 14.89 -7.29 24.17
C ILE A 366 15.46 -8.06 22.98
N ASP A 367 16.10 -9.19 23.22
CA ASP A 367 16.77 -9.99 22.20
C ASP A 367 15.78 -10.48 21.13
N GLY A 368 14.62 -10.97 21.55
CA GLY A 368 13.55 -11.39 20.62
C GLY A 368 13.02 -10.24 19.77
N ASN A 369 12.77 -9.08 20.40
CA ASN A 369 12.22 -7.93 19.70
C ASN A 369 13.23 -7.26 18.74
N VAL A 370 14.54 -7.26 19.06
CA VAL A 370 15.58 -6.71 18.18
C VAL A 370 15.63 -7.45 16.84
N THR A 371 15.46 -8.77 16.83
CA THR A 371 15.42 -9.53 15.56
C THR A 371 14.27 -9.09 14.67
N ILE A 372 13.11 -8.78 15.24
CA ILE A 372 11.94 -8.29 14.51
C ILE A 372 12.18 -6.86 14.00
N VAL A 373 12.79 -6.01 14.81
CA VAL A 373 13.19 -4.65 14.39
C VAL A 373 14.13 -4.70 13.19
N ILE A 374 15.09 -5.63 13.16
CA ILE A 374 16.00 -5.82 12.01
C ILE A 374 15.20 -6.18 10.76
N VAL A 375 14.28 -7.14 10.84
CA VAL A 375 13.44 -7.55 9.70
C VAL A 375 12.57 -6.38 9.21
N ALA A 376 11.87 -5.72 10.12
CA ALA A 376 11.01 -4.59 9.79
C ALA A 376 11.78 -3.42 9.15
N ALA A 377 12.97 -3.12 9.68
CA ALA A 377 13.85 -2.07 9.14
C ALA A 377 14.35 -2.40 7.72
N ILE A 378 14.69 -3.67 7.46
CA ILE A 378 15.09 -4.13 6.12
C ILE A 378 13.92 -4.03 5.14
N LEU A 379 12.72 -4.49 5.54
CA LEU A 379 11.52 -4.37 4.71
C LEU A 379 11.23 -2.90 4.36
N MET A 380 11.32 -2.01 5.35
CA MET A 380 11.14 -0.57 5.11
C MET A 380 12.26 0.03 4.24
N GLY A 381 13.49 -0.45 4.38
CA GLY A 381 14.63 0.02 3.60
C GLY A 381 14.62 -0.49 2.15
N ALA A 382 14.21 -1.74 1.94
CA ALA A 382 14.13 -2.34 0.62
C ALA A 382 12.92 -1.82 -0.19
N PHE A 383 11.77 -1.65 0.45
CA PHE A 383 10.48 -1.41 -0.22
C PHE A 383 9.86 -0.04 0.11
N GLY A 384 10.58 0.83 0.80
CA GLY A 384 10.13 2.17 1.12
C GLY A 384 10.59 3.25 0.15
N PRO A 385 10.10 4.49 0.37
CA PRO A 385 10.54 5.65 -0.39
C PRO A 385 12.05 5.87 -0.23
N THR A 386 12.73 6.23 -1.32
CA THR A 386 14.21 6.37 -1.37
C THR A 386 14.75 7.49 -0.48
N ASP A 387 13.94 8.49 -0.16
CA ASP A 387 14.25 9.58 0.77
C ASP A 387 14.05 9.19 2.24
N GLY A 388 13.42 8.04 2.50
CA GLY A 388 13.15 7.51 3.84
C GLY A 388 14.43 7.19 4.63
N PHE A 389 14.37 7.30 5.95
CA PHE A 389 15.50 7.02 6.84
C PHE A 389 16.08 5.61 6.64
N TRP A 390 15.24 4.57 6.63
CA TRP A 390 15.69 3.19 6.47
C TRP A 390 16.21 2.90 5.06
N ALA A 391 15.63 3.53 4.04
CA ALA A 391 16.13 3.43 2.68
C ALA A 391 17.56 3.98 2.58
N LYS A 392 17.84 5.12 3.23
CA LYS A 392 19.20 5.69 3.30
C LYS A 392 20.18 4.80 4.06
N VAL A 393 19.74 4.19 5.18
CA VAL A 393 20.59 3.27 5.99
C VAL A 393 20.97 2.03 5.19
N PHE A 394 20.03 1.45 4.46
CA PHE A 394 20.24 0.23 3.67
C PHE A 394 20.59 0.50 2.20
N ASN A 395 20.76 1.76 1.79
CA ASN A 395 21.16 2.14 0.43
C ASN A 395 22.38 1.35 -0.09
N PRO A 396 23.45 1.09 0.68
CA PRO A 396 24.58 0.31 0.19
C PRO A 396 24.21 -1.10 -0.29
N ILE A 397 23.09 -1.65 0.20
CA ILE A 397 22.62 -2.99 -0.16
C ILE A 397 21.64 -2.92 -1.34
N PHE A 398 20.78 -1.89 -1.37
CA PHE A 398 19.62 -1.83 -2.28
C PHE A 398 19.73 -0.79 -3.40
N PHE A 399 20.81 -0.01 -3.48
CA PHE A 399 20.91 1.11 -4.44
C PHE A 399 20.79 0.67 -5.92
N TRP A 400 21.14 -0.59 -6.24
CA TRP A 400 21.02 -1.14 -7.59
C TRP A 400 19.58 -1.36 -8.06
N PHE A 401 18.63 -1.47 -7.13
CA PHE A 401 17.24 -1.82 -7.44
C PHE A 401 16.32 -0.60 -7.64
N GLY A 402 16.77 0.60 -7.29
CA GLY A 402 15.95 1.82 -7.37
C GLY A 402 14.74 1.82 -6.41
N PRO A 403 13.79 2.75 -6.59
CA PRO A 403 12.56 2.82 -5.78
C PRO A 403 11.73 1.56 -5.93
N SER A 404 10.97 1.24 -4.88
CA SER A 404 10.14 0.06 -4.88
C SER A 404 8.81 0.28 -5.57
N THR A 405 8.38 -0.72 -6.30
CA THR A 405 7.00 -0.82 -6.81
C THR A 405 6.01 -1.33 -5.75
N ALA A 406 6.48 -1.88 -4.60
CA ALA A 406 5.64 -2.53 -3.61
C ALA A 406 5.50 -1.74 -2.30
N GLY A 407 4.76 -0.62 -2.31
CA GLY A 407 4.43 0.17 -1.11
C GLY A 407 3.65 -0.59 -0.04
N THR A 408 2.96 -1.66 -0.42
CA THR A 408 2.24 -2.57 0.47
C THR A 408 3.17 -3.24 1.48
N ILE A 409 4.37 -3.69 1.05
CA ILE A 409 5.38 -4.31 1.92
C ILE A 409 5.98 -3.28 2.88
N TYR A 410 6.17 -2.04 2.42
CA TYR A 410 6.61 -0.95 3.30
C TYR A 410 5.63 -0.72 4.45
N SER A 411 4.33 -0.67 4.16
CA SER A 411 3.29 -0.51 5.17
C SER A 411 3.30 -1.64 6.20
N PHE A 412 3.51 -2.89 5.76
CA PHE A 412 3.70 -4.04 6.66
C PHE A 412 4.93 -3.85 7.58
N GLY A 413 6.09 -3.49 7.01
CA GLY A 413 7.30 -3.21 7.78
C GLY A 413 7.11 -2.08 8.78
N PHE A 414 6.42 -1.00 8.39
CA PHE A 414 6.13 0.15 9.24
C PHE A 414 5.23 -0.20 10.43
N THR A 415 4.14 -0.90 10.19
CA THR A 415 3.22 -1.31 11.26
C THR A 415 3.85 -2.33 12.20
N LEU A 416 4.66 -3.25 11.67
CA LEU A 416 5.43 -4.21 12.44
C LEU A 416 6.45 -3.51 13.35
N LEU A 417 7.28 -2.60 12.80
CA LEU A 417 8.25 -1.83 13.55
C LEU A 417 7.58 -1.03 14.67
N THR A 418 6.51 -0.31 14.32
CA THR A 418 5.75 0.50 15.26
C THR A 418 5.18 -0.36 16.39
N SER A 419 4.56 -1.50 16.07
CA SER A 419 4.01 -2.43 17.06
C SER A 419 5.06 -2.94 18.03
N VAL A 420 6.25 -3.30 17.53
CA VAL A 420 7.35 -3.81 18.36
C VAL A 420 7.92 -2.70 19.27
N LEU A 421 8.10 -1.49 18.76
CA LEU A 421 8.57 -0.36 19.58
C LEU A 421 7.56 -0.01 20.69
N LEU A 422 6.28 0.00 20.35
CA LEU A 422 5.20 0.26 21.31
C LEU A 422 5.03 -0.88 22.33
N ASN A 423 5.42 -2.12 21.98
CA ASN A 423 5.45 -3.22 22.93
C ASN A 423 6.40 -2.95 24.13
N PHE A 424 7.53 -2.27 23.92
CA PHE A 424 8.40 -1.87 25.04
C PHE A 424 7.69 -0.89 25.97
N VAL A 425 6.87 0.02 25.45
CA VAL A 425 6.12 0.99 26.25
C VAL A 425 4.98 0.32 26.99
N PHE A 426 4.10 -0.38 26.27
CA PHE A 426 2.89 -0.96 26.84
C PHE A 426 3.13 -2.35 27.44
N GLY A 427 3.74 -3.27 26.68
CA GLY A 427 3.97 -4.66 27.09
C GLY A 427 5.00 -4.80 28.20
N VAL A 428 6.03 -3.96 28.23
CA VAL A 428 7.09 -4.04 29.25
C VAL A 428 6.90 -3.01 30.35
N TRP A 429 6.96 -1.71 30.01
CA TRP A 429 6.97 -0.65 31.02
C TRP A 429 5.62 -0.46 31.71
N ALA A 430 4.52 -0.28 30.97
CA ALA A 430 3.19 -0.05 31.56
C ALA A 430 2.71 -1.29 32.33
N THR A 431 2.90 -2.50 31.79
CA THR A 431 2.60 -3.75 32.48
C THR A 431 3.38 -3.90 33.78
N ARG A 432 4.68 -3.56 33.77
CA ARG A 432 5.51 -3.59 34.99
C ARG A 432 4.97 -2.65 36.07
N VAL A 433 4.57 -1.44 35.68
CA VAL A 433 4.01 -0.46 36.61
C VAL A 433 2.67 -0.97 37.19
N MET A 434 1.80 -1.48 36.33
CA MET A 434 0.49 -2.02 36.76
C MET A 434 0.63 -3.26 37.65
N ILE A 435 1.48 -4.23 37.31
CA ILE A 435 1.68 -5.45 38.11
C ILE A 435 2.28 -5.09 39.48
N ARG A 436 3.23 -4.16 39.56
CA ARG A 436 3.75 -3.68 40.84
C ARG A 436 2.67 -2.99 41.69
N GLY A 437 1.83 -2.19 41.05
CA GLY A 437 0.67 -1.59 41.72
C GLY A 437 -0.30 -2.66 42.25
N ALA A 438 -0.56 -3.72 41.47
CA ALA A 438 -1.45 -4.81 41.89
C ALA A 438 -0.92 -5.60 43.08
N VAL A 439 0.37 -5.82 43.20
CA VAL A 439 1.01 -6.48 44.37
C VAL A 439 0.78 -5.70 45.66
N HIS A 440 0.67 -4.37 45.61
CA HIS A 440 0.43 -3.52 46.78
C HIS A 440 -1.05 -3.31 47.07
N PHE A 441 -1.95 -3.76 46.23
CA PHE A 441 -3.38 -3.69 46.44
C PHE A 441 -3.88 -4.92 47.22
N LYS A 442 -4.32 -4.75 48.45
CA LYS A 442 -4.68 -5.84 49.37
C LYS A 442 -5.57 -6.93 48.78
N PRO A 443 -6.69 -6.63 48.05
CA PRO A 443 -7.55 -7.65 47.47
C PRO A 443 -6.87 -8.54 46.41
N LEU A 444 -5.90 -7.97 45.66
CA LEU A 444 -5.21 -8.67 44.59
C LEU A 444 -3.89 -9.32 45.03
N ARG A 445 -3.45 -9.09 46.28
CA ARG A 445 -2.19 -9.63 46.82
C ARG A 445 -2.30 -11.11 47.20
N LYS A 446 -2.67 -11.96 46.23
CA LYS A 446 -2.80 -13.41 46.43
C LYS A 446 -1.91 -14.14 45.45
N ALA A 447 -0.98 -14.96 45.93
CA ALA A 447 0.00 -15.68 45.08
C ALA A 447 -0.68 -16.50 43.98
N TRP A 448 -1.84 -17.11 44.23
CA TRP A 448 -2.55 -17.89 43.25
C TRP A 448 -3.04 -17.07 42.03
N LEU A 449 -3.33 -15.78 42.20
CA LEU A 449 -3.69 -14.88 41.10
C LEU A 449 -2.52 -14.65 40.13
N PHE A 450 -1.29 -14.82 40.61
CA PHE A 450 -0.05 -14.69 39.83
C PHE A 450 0.50 -16.07 39.38
N GLY A 451 -0.29 -17.13 39.45
CA GLY A 451 0.09 -18.47 39.01
C GLY A 451 0.78 -19.32 40.08
N GLY A 452 0.88 -18.84 41.34
CA GLY A 452 1.32 -19.64 42.49
C GLY A 452 0.35 -20.80 42.79
N LYS A 453 0.84 -21.81 43.50
CA LYS A 453 0.00 -22.95 43.91
C LYS A 453 -1.16 -22.48 44.79
N LYS A 454 -2.34 -23.00 44.54
CA LYS A 454 -3.45 -22.90 45.46
C LYS A 454 -3.24 -23.99 46.53
N GLU A 455 -3.40 -23.65 47.82
CA GLU A 455 -3.37 -24.68 48.87
C GLU A 455 -4.36 -25.80 48.53
N GLY A 456 -3.87 -27.04 48.41
CA GLY A 456 -4.69 -28.18 48.03
C GLY A 456 -4.87 -28.46 46.52
N GLY A 457 -4.23 -27.69 45.61
CA GLY A 457 -4.37 -27.87 44.18
C GLY A 457 -3.54 -29.04 43.62
N ALA A 458 -4.13 -29.85 42.69
CA ALA A 458 -3.49 -30.95 42.04
C ALA A 458 -2.24 -30.52 41.24
N ASN A 459 -1.16 -31.30 41.35
CA ASN A 459 0.05 -31.10 40.54
C ASN A 459 -0.23 -31.61 39.12
N PHE A 460 -0.38 -30.71 38.16
CA PHE A 460 -0.28 -31.09 36.75
C PHE A 460 1.17 -31.51 36.47
N LYS A 461 1.39 -32.77 36.23
CA LYS A 461 2.66 -33.29 35.75
C LYS A 461 2.80 -32.84 34.27
N THR A 462 3.65 -31.87 34.01
CA THR A 462 4.08 -31.58 32.63
C THR A 462 4.90 -32.77 32.14
N PRO A 463 4.61 -33.35 30.97
CA PRO A 463 5.43 -34.42 30.42
C PRO A 463 6.85 -33.89 30.18
N SER A 464 7.84 -34.50 30.83
CA SER A 464 9.25 -34.13 30.63
C SER A 464 9.81 -34.87 29.42
N ILE A 465 9.89 -34.18 28.28
CA ILE A 465 10.58 -34.71 27.09
C ILE A 465 12.05 -34.38 27.22
N ASN A 466 12.91 -35.41 27.16
CA ASN A 466 14.36 -35.21 27.17
C ASN A 466 14.84 -34.81 25.76
N PHE A 467 14.77 -33.50 25.46
CA PHE A 467 15.18 -32.95 24.16
C PHE A 467 16.69 -33.13 23.91
N ILE A 468 17.53 -32.90 24.92
CA ILE A 468 18.98 -33.02 24.80
C ILE A 468 19.41 -34.43 24.54
N GLY A 469 18.84 -35.40 25.26
CA GLY A 469 19.13 -36.85 25.06
C GLY A 469 18.67 -37.34 23.68
N ASN A 470 17.57 -36.83 23.15
CA ASN A 470 17.00 -37.21 21.86
C ASN A 470 17.42 -36.28 20.69
N ARG A 471 18.42 -35.39 20.89
CA ARG A 471 18.82 -34.37 19.87
C ARG A 471 19.08 -34.96 18.48
N LYS A 472 19.71 -36.13 18.38
CA LYS A 472 19.98 -36.81 17.11
C LYS A 472 18.68 -37.12 16.35
N LYS A 473 17.63 -37.57 17.03
CA LYS A 473 16.33 -37.88 16.42
C LYS A 473 15.66 -36.62 15.89
N PHE A 474 15.73 -35.51 16.64
CA PHE A 474 15.17 -34.26 16.21
C PHE A 474 15.93 -33.68 14.99
N TYR A 475 17.27 -33.71 15.00
CA TYR A 475 18.07 -33.32 13.85
C TYR A 475 17.78 -34.18 12.62
N THR A 476 17.75 -35.50 12.76
CA THR A 476 17.44 -36.39 11.65
C THR A 476 16.06 -36.12 11.08
N PHE A 477 15.05 -35.93 11.95
CA PHE A 477 13.69 -35.62 11.52
C PHE A 477 13.63 -34.29 10.78
N SER A 478 14.23 -33.21 11.32
CA SER A 478 14.24 -31.89 10.68
C SER A 478 14.98 -31.90 9.34
N CYS A 479 16.16 -32.55 9.29
CA CYS A 479 16.92 -32.66 8.03
C CYS A 479 16.16 -33.49 6.98
N ALA A 480 15.51 -34.58 7.39
CA ALA A 480 14.70 -35.37 6.49
C ALA A 480 13.50 -34.58 5.94
N LEU A 481 12.81 -33.82 6.81
CA LEU A 481 11.70 -32.99 6.40
C LEU A 481 12.15 -31.90 5.40
N ILE A 482 13.27 -31.21 5.68
CA ILE A 482 13.84 -30.22 4.77
C ILE A 482 14.22 -30.86 3.43
N ALA A 483 14.87 -32.03 3.46
CA ALA A 483 15.23 -32.76 2.25
C ALA A 483 14.00 -33.13 1.40
N VAL A 484 12.93 -33.61 2.04
CA VAL A 484 11.66 -33.95 1.37
C VAL A 484 11.07 -32.68 0.69
N VAL A 485 11.04 -31.55 1.41
CA VAL A 485 10.52 -30.28 0.85
C VAL A 485 11.36 -29.82 -0.34
N LEU A 486 12.70 -29.88 -0.23
CA LEU A 486 13.60 -29.50 -1.31
C LEU A 486 13.43 -30.40 -2.55
N VAL A 487 13.32 -31.73 -2.34
CA VAL A 487 13.06 -32.68 -3.44
C VAL A 487 11.70 -32.39 -4.08
N PHE A 488 10.67 -32.11 -3.26
CA PHE A 488 9.35 -31.77 -3.78
C PHE A 488 9.40 -30.50 -4.64
N CYS A 489 10.06 -29.44 -4.16
CA CYS A 489 10.26 -28.20 -4.92
C CYS A 489 11.06 -28.44 -6.21
N ALA A 490 12.06 -29.32 -6.19
CA ALA A 490 12.87 -29.63 -7.35
C ALA A 490 12.11 -30.46 -8.42
N VAL A 491 11.23 -31.36 -7.99
CA VAL A 491 10.46 -32.25 -8.88
C VAL A 491 9.23 -31.54 -9.45
N PHE A 492 8.47 -30.83 -8.62
CA PHE A 492 7.21 -30.19 -9.02
C PHE A 492 7.38 -28.71 -9.42
N GLY A 493 8.56 -28.14 -9.18
CA GLY A 493 8.81 -26.72 -9.35
C GLY A 493 8.07 -25.86 -8.32
N VAL A 494 8.41 -24.58 -8.27
CA VAL A 494 7.69 -23.57 -7.50
C VAL A 494 6.87 -22.72 -8.48
N LYS A 495 5.54 -22.75 -8.33
CA LYS A 495 4.66 -21.86 -9.10
C LYS A 495 4.82 -20.45 -8.52
N MET A 496 5.40 -19.56 -9.29
CA MET A 496 5.55 -18.15 -8.93
C MET A 496 4.43 -17.35 -9.56
N ASP A 497 3.98 -16.32 -8.85
CA ASP A 497 2.99 -15.36 -9.30
C ASP A 497 3.53 -14.49 -10.46
N VAL A 498 2.61 -13.84 -11.18
CA VAL A 498 2.95 -12.89 -12.26
C VAL A 498 3.78 -11.71 -11.75
N GLU A 499 3.59 -11.30 -10.51
CA GLU A 499 4.40 -10.27 -9.86
C GLU A 499 5.90 -10.58 -9.84
N PHE A 500 6.28 -11.87 -9.88
CA PHE A 500 7.68 -12.32 -9.85
C PHE A 500 8.21 -12.78 -11.21
N LYS A 501 7.32 -13.22 -12.11
CA LYS A 501 7.71 -13.75 -13.42
C LYS A 501 7.46 -12.78 -14.56
N GLY A 502 6.61 -11.81 -14.34
CA GLY A 502 5.95 -11.05 -15.38
C GLY A 502 4.78 -11.82 -16.02
N GLY A 503 3.94 -11.08 -16.70
CA GLY A 503 2.71 -11.56 -17.33
C GLY A 503 1.50 -10.75 -16.89
N SER A 504 0.32 -11.22 -17.30
CA SER A 504 -0.96 -10.58 -16.95
C SER A 504 -1.84 -11.54 -16.16
N MET A 505 -2.43 -11.05 -15.11
CA MET A 505 -3.46 -11.75 -14.32
C MET A 505 -4.68 -10.84 -14.24
N ILE A 506 -5.82 -11.35 -14.68
CA ILE A 506 -7.09 -10.64 -14.67
C ILE A 506 -8.06 -11.46 -13.82
N THR A 507 -8.66 -10.85 -12.83
CA THR A 507 -9.72 -11.46 -12.02
C THR A 507 -11.03 -10.77 -12.34
N LEU A 508 -11.96 -11.51 -12.91
CA LEU A 508 -13.29 -11.07 -13.28
C LEU A 508 -14.32 -11.63 -12.29
N ALA A 509 -15.27 -10.81 -11.85
CA ALA A 509 -16.49 -11.31 -11.22
C ALA A 509 -17.46 -11.77 -12.32
N TYR A 510 -18.20 -12.82 -12.07
CA TYR A 510 -19.25 -13.29 -12.98
C TYR A 510 -20.42 -13.93 -12.23
N GLU A 511 -21.56 -14.08 -12.90
CA GLU A 511 -22.74 -14.73 -12.38
C GLU A 511 -23.04 -16.00 -13.18
N GLY A 512 -23.71 -16.98 -12.57
CA GLY A 512 -24.15 -18.20 -13.24
C GLY A 512 -23.06 -19.25 -13.44
N ASP A 513 -23.32 -20.23 -14.28
CA ASP A 513 -22.39 -21.32 -14.61
C ASP A 513 -21.65 -21.01 -15.92
N VAL A 514 -20.35 -21.33 -15.96
CA VAL A 514 -19.49 -21.14 -17.12
C VAL A 514 -18.71 -22.40 -17.45
N ASP A 515 -18.59 -22.75 -18.74
CA ASP A 515 -17.69 -23.80 -19.19
C ASP A 515 -16.28 -23.23 -19.40
N LEU A 516 -15.33 -23.71 -18.60
CA LEU A 516 -13.94 -23.24 -18.65
C LEU A 516 -13.24 -23.53 -19.98
N ASN A 517 -13.63 -24.56 -20.70
CA ASN A 517 -13.01 -24.90 -21.98
C ASN A 517 -13.50 -23.95 -23.09
N ASP A 518 -14.80 -23.64 -23.07
CA ASP A 518 -15.39 -22.68 -24.00
C ASP A 518 -14.83 -21.28 -23.76
N LEU A 519 -14.79 -20.84 -22.50
CA LEU A 519 -14.18 -19.57 -22.10
C LEU A 519 -12.69 -19.51 -22.47
N LYS A 520 -11.94 -20.59 -22.24
CA LYS A 520 -10.51 -20.65 -22.62
C LYS A 520 -10.33 -20.43 -24.12
N SER A 521 -11.20 -21.03 -24.92
CA SER A 521 -11.16 -20.91 -26.37
C SER A 521 -11.57 -19.50 -26.83
N ALA A 522 -12.57 -18.91 -26.22
CA ALA A 522 -13.03 -17.55 -26.51
C ALA A 522 -11.95 -16.51 -26.15
N ILE A 523 -11.46 -16.53 -24.91
CA ILE A 523 -10.40 -15.61 -24.44
C ILE A 523 -9.11 -15.80 -25.25
N GLY A 524 -8.73 -17.05 -25.54
CA GLY A 524 -7.55 -17.35 -26.34
C GLY A 524 -7.65 -16.82 -27.77
N SER A 525 -8.83 -16.87 -28.37
CA SER A 525 -9.10 -16.33 -29.72
C SER A 525 -9.02 -14.81 -29.75
N GLU A 526 -9.61 -14.16 -28.75
CA GLU A 526 -9.66 -12.70 -28.63
C GLU A 526 -8.26 -12.11 -28.43
N LEU A 527 -7.49 -12.72 -27.52
CA LEU A 527 -6.14 -12.27 -27.19
C LEU A 527 -5.06 -12.80 -28.16
N GLY A 528 -5.41 -13.71 -29.09
CA GLY A 528 -4.46 -14.36 -29.98
C GLY A 528 -3.43 -15.23 -29.25
N LYS A 529 -3.73 -15.72 -28.02
CA LYS A 529 -2.82 -16.46 -27.16
C LYS A 529 -3.40 -17.82 -26.79
N SER A 530 -2.57 -18.88 -26.89
CA SER A 530 -2.97 -20.25 -26.55
C SER A 530 -2.52 -20.69 -25.16
N ASP A 531 -1.49 -20.07 -24.60
CA ASP A 531 -0.92 -20.44 -23.29
C ASP A 531 -1.54 -19.57 -22.18
N LEU A 532 -2.82 -19.84 -21.87
CA LEU A 532 -3.51 -19.18 -20.79
C LEU A 532 -4.06 -20.19 -19.78
N THR A 533 -4.09 -19.80 -18.53
CA THR A 533 -4.63 -20.60 -17.44
C THR A 533 -5.89 -19.93 -16.89
N LEU A 534 -6.99 -20.67 -16.83
CA LEU A 534 -8.23 -20.22 -16.21
C LEU A 534 -8.42 -20.94 -14.87
N GLN A 535 -8.83 -20.18 -13.86
CA GLN A 535 -9.21 -20.72 -12.56
C GLN A 535 -10.50 -20.04 -12.11
N THR A 536 -11.46 -20.85 -11.67
CA THR A 536 -12.66 -20.34 -11.00
C THR A 536 -12.47 -20.38 -9.50
N GLY A 537 -13.01 -19.39 -8.83
CA GLY A 537 -12.97 -19.27 -7.38
C GLY A 537 -14.20 -18.54 -6.87
N SER A 538 -14.13 -18.10 -5.64
CA SER A 538 -15.08 -17.14 -5.10
C SER A 538 -14.31 -16.07 -4.34
N ASP A 539 -14.78 -14.84 -4.46
CA ASP A 539 -14.25 -13.74 -3.70
C ASP A 539 -14.63 -13.87 -2.20
N ILE A 540 -14.09 -13.00 -1.38
CA ILE A 540 -14.35 -12.94 0.07
C ILE A 540 -15.85 -12.77 0.39
N SER A 541 -16.65 -12.35 -0.58
CA SER A 541 -18.11 -12.15 -0.47
C SER A 541 -18.94 -13.33 -0.94
N GLY A 542 -18.27 -14.35 -1.49
CA GLY A 542 -18.92 -15.50 -2.09
C GLY A 542 -19.40 -15.28 -3.54
N ASN A 543 -19.05 -14.14 -4.18
CA ASN A 543 -19.29 -13.98 -5.61
C ASN A 543 -18.33 -14.87 -6.39
N GLN A 544 -18.80 -15.43 -7.49
CA GLN A 544 -17.97 -16.24 -8.37
C GLN A 544 -16.90 -15.37 -9.06
N THR A 545 -15.68 -15.88 -9.13
CA THR A 545 -14.57 -15.19 -9.79
C THR A 545 -13.90 -16.10 -10.80
N LEU A 546 -13.52 -15.52 -11.92
CA LEU A 546 -12.71 -16.14 -12.97
C LEU A 546 -11.36 -15.44 -13.00
N THR A 547 -10.29 -16.15 -12.69
CA THR A 547 -8.92 -15.65 -12.83
C THR A 547 -8.32 -16.17 -14.12
N VAL A 548 -7.94 -15.25 -14.99
CA VAL A 548 -7.24 -15.48 -16.26
C VAL A 548 -5.78 -15.13 -16.03
N THR A 549 -4.88 -16.08 -16.20
CA THR A 549 -3.43 -15.87 -16.08
C THR A 549 -2.76 -16.11 -17.42
N LEU A 550 -2.03 -15.12 -17.89
CA LEU A 550 -1.24 -15.11 -19.12
C LEU A 550 0.23 -15.04 -18.70
N PRO A 551 0.98 -16.15 -18.78
CA PRO A 551 2.42 -16.10 -18.49
C PRO A 551 3.19 -15.54 -19.68
N GLY A 552 4.26 -14.79 -19.43
CA GLY A 552 5.19 -14.35 -20.46
C GLY A 552 5.60 -12.89 -20.35
N SER A 553 6.33 -12.42 -21.36
CA SER A 553 6.79 -11.03 -21.46
C SER A 553 5.74 -10.08 -22.08
N ASP A 554 4.68 -10.65 -22.66
CA ASP A 554 3.68 -9.84 -23.35
C ASP A 554 2.61 -9.38 -22.37
N THR A 555 2.74 -8.16 -21.94
CA THR A 555 1.74 -7.48 -21.13
C THR A 555 0.50 -7.16 -21.98
N LEU A 556 -0.69 -7.20 -21.38
CA LEU A 556 -1.91 -6.78 -22.07
C LEU A 556 -1.99 -5.25 -22.06
N THR A 557 -2.32 -4.69 -23.23
CA THR A 557 -2.63 -3.26 -23.29
C THR A 557 -4.02 -2.98 -22.70
N THR A 558 -4.24 -1.74 -22.30
CA THR A 558 -5.54 -1.28 -21.80
C THR A 558 -6.66 -1.53 -22.82
N GLU A 559 -6.40 -1.24 -24.10
CA GLU A 559 -7.32 -1.49 -25.21
C GLU A 559 -7.67 -2.98 -25.39
N GLN A 560 -6.69 -3.87 -25.27
CA GLN A 560 -6.92 -5.31 -25.33
C GLN A 560 -7.79 -5.83 -24.20
N LEU A 561 -7.66 -5.26 -23.01
CA LEU A 561 -8.46 -5.61 -21.86
C LEU A 561 -9.91 -5.16 -22.02
N ASP A 562 -10.13 -3.92 -22.47
CA ASP A 562 -11.47 -3.37 -22.71
C ASP A 562 -12.19 -4.15 -23.81
N ASN A 563 -11.49 -4.48 -24.91
CA ASN A 563 -12.03 -5.31 -25.99
C ASN A 563 -12.39 -6.73 -25.50
N LEU A 564 -11.54 -7.32 -24.65
CA LEU A 564 -11.82 -8.62 -24.04
C LEU A 564 -13.08 -8.59 -23.21
N LEU A 565 -13.26 -7.59 -22.34
CA LEU A 565 -14.45 -7.46 -21.50
C LEU A 565 -15.71 -7.24 -22.33
N ALA A 566 -15.64 -6.40 -23.36
CA ALA A 566 -16.75 -6.15 -24.28
C ALA A 566 -17.14 -7.44 -25.03
N SER A 567 -16.17 -8.16 -25.59
CA SER A 567 -16.37 -9.43 -26.30
C SER A 567 -16.96 -10.51 -25.40
N MET A 568 -16.47 -10.63 -24.14
CA MET A 568 -17.02 -11.60 -23.19
C MET A 568 -18.46 -11.30 -22.81
N ASN A 569 -18.81 -10.03 -22.55
CA ASN A 569 -20.18 -9.65 -22.21
C ASN A 569 -21.14 -9.76 -23.41
N GLU A 570 -20.64 -9.61 -24.65
CA GLU A 570 -21.43 -9.85 -25.85
C GLU A 570 -21.69 -11.34 -26.09
N GLN A 571 -20.66 -12.20 -25.88
CA GLN A 571 -20.78 -13.65 -26.07
C GLN A 571 -21.54 -14.35 -24.94
N TYR A 572 -21.45 -13.84 -23.72
CA TYR A 572 -22.03 -14.42 -22.51
C TYR A 572 -22.86 -13.37 -21.72
N PRO A 573 -23.96 -12.86 -22.28
CA PRO A 573 -24.70 -11.74 -21.68
C PRO A 573 -25.35 -12.08 -20.32
N ASP A 574 -25.59 -13.34 -20.02
CA ASP A 574 -26.20 -13.80 -18.76
C ASP A 574 -25.17 -13.86 -17.60
N ASN A 575 -23.88 -13.78 -17.91
CA ASN A 575 -22.83 -13.95 -16.91
C ASN A 575 -22.28 -12.64 -16.33
N ASN A 576 -22.61 -11.48 -16.91
CA ASN A 576 -22.25 -10.15 -16.41
C ASN A 576 -20.79 -10.03 -15.94
N PHE A 577 -19.83 -10.28 -16.84
CA PHE A 577 -18.41 -10.18 -16.49
C PHE A 577 -18.02 -8.75 -16.12
N ALA A 578 -17.50 -8.57 -14.91
CA ALA A 578 -17.01 -7.30 -14.40
C ALA A 578 -15.58 -7.44 -13.90
N GLN A 579 -14.76 -6.42 -14.14
CA GLN A 579 -13.38 -6.38 -13.68
C GLN A 579 -13.32 -6.19 -12.16
N ASN A 580 -12.65 -7.11 -11.46
CA ASN A 580 -12.36 -6.99 -10.04
C ASN A 580 -10.92 -6.54 -9.78
N GLU A 581 -9.97 -7.17 -10.46
CA GLU A 581 -8.55 -6.94 -10.26
C GLU A 581 -7.81 -7.24 -11.56
N VAL A 582 -6.84 -6.41 -11.88
CA VAL A 582 -5.87 -6.65 -12.97
C VAL A 582 -4.48 -6.41 -12.42
N SER A 583 -3.59 -7.34 -12.70
CA SER A 583 -2.15 -7.20 -12.44
C SER A 583 -1.41 -7.51 -13.73
N ASN A 584 -0.78 -6.50 -14.28
CA ASN A 584 -0.01 -6.56 -15.50
C ASN A 584 1.42 -6.14 -15.18
N VAL A 585 2.35 -7.07 -15.23
CA VAL A 585 3.73 -6.86 -14.78
C VAL A 585 4.70 -7.23 -15.89
N ASP A 586 5.54 -6.29 -16.28
CA ASP A 586 6.66 -6.58 -17.17
C ASP A 586 7.62 -7.58 -16.54
N ALA A 587 8.13 -8.52 -17.34
CA ALA A 587 9.01 -9.59 -16.86
C ALA A 587 10.31 -9.07 -16.22
N THR A 588 10.83 -7.92 -16.68
CA THR A 588 12.01 -7.30 -16.11
C THR A 588 11.73 -6.76 -14.72
N ILE A 589 10.58 -6.10 -14.54
CA ILE A 589 10.13 -5.56 -13.25
C ILE A 589 9.88 -6.69 -12.26
N GLY A 590 9.20 -7.76 -12.69
CA GLY A 590 8.95 -8.94 -11.85
C GLY A 590 10.22 -9.62 -11.37
N ASN A 591 11.19 -9.85 -12.27
CA ASN A 591 12.49 -10.43 -11.91
C ASN A 591 13.29 -9.55 -10.94
N GLU A 592 13.26 -8.23 -11.12
CA GLU A 592 13.91 -7.30 -10.20
C GLU A 592 13.26 -7.35 -8.80
N PHE A 593 11.95 -7.39 -8.74
CA PHE A 593 11.22 -7.52 -7.49
C PHE A 593 11.57 -8.81 -6.76
N LEU A 594 11.63 -9.94 -7.48
CA LEU A 594 12.07 -11.23 -6.95
C LEU A 594 13.49 -11.16 -6.39
N LEU A 595 14.44 -10.63 -7.19
CA LEU A 595 15.84 -10.54 -6.78
C LEU A 595 16.00 -9.63 -5.55
N LYS A 596 15.32 -8.49 -5.53
CA LYS A 596 15.31 -7.57 -4.39
C LYS A 596 14.77 -8.23 -3.13
N SER A 597 13.70 -9.03 -3.26
CA SER A 597 13.11 -9.80 -2.16
C SER A 597 14.07 -10.86 -1.61
N VAL A 598 14.78 -11.58 -2.48
CA VAL A 598 15.80 -12.56 -2.08
C VAL A 598 16.97 -11.87 -1.38
N VAL A 599 17.45 -10.74 -1.89
CA VAL A 599 18.53 -9.96 -1.25
C VAL A 599 18.08 -9.46 0.13
N ALA A 600 16.85 -8.97 0.26
CA ALA A 600 16.28 -8.55 1.53
C ALA A 600 16.24 -9.70 2.55
N LEU A 601 15.81 -10.90 2.12
CA LEU A 601 15.79 -12.11 2.94
C LEU A 601 17.19 -12.49 3.42
N VAL A 602 18.17 -12.52 2.51
CA VAL A 602 19.57 -12.86 2.84
C VAL A 602 20.16 -11.81 3.79
N ALA A 603 19.92 -10.52 3.55
CA ALA A 603 20.37 -9.45 4.43
C ALA A 603 19.78 -9.58 5.84
N ALA A 604 18.49 -9.91 5.95
CA ALA A 604 17.85 -10.17 7.24
C ALA A 604 18.50 -11.36 7.96
N CYS A 605 18.72 -12.47 7.28
CA CYS A 605 19.38 -13.65 7.85
C CYS A 605 20.80 -13.30 8.35
N VAL A 606 21.59 -12.60 7.55
CA VAL A 606 22.97 -12.22 7.90
C VAL A 606 22.99 -11.28 9.10
N LEU A 607 22.15 -10.23 9.13
CA LEU A 607 22.12 -9.29 10.24
C LEU A 607 21.62 -9.94 11.53
N ILE A 608 20.62 -10.83 11.47
CA ILE A 608 20.18 -11.59 12.64
C ILE A 608 21.28 -12.52 13.14
N LEU A 609 21.98 -13.24 12.26
CA LEU A 609 23.11 -14.08 12.63
C LEU A 609 24.23 -13.28 13.29
N LEU A 610 24.60 -12.14 12.73
CA LEU A 610 25.58 -11.23 13.31
C LEU A 610 25.15 -10.75 14.71
N TYR A 611 23.89 -10.36 14.86
CA TYR A 611 23.34 -9.96 16.14
C TYR A 611 23.41 -11.08 17.19
N VAL A 612 22.99 -12.30 16.84
CA VAL A 612 23.04 -13.48 17.73
C VAL A 612 24.49 -13.86 18.08
N CYS A 613 25.42 -13.79 17.10
CA CYS A 613 26.84 -14.03 17.35
C CYS A 613 27.44 -13.00 18.32
N LEU A 614 27.09 -11.71 18.16
CA LEU A 614 27.55 -10.65 19.06
C LEU A 614 27.03 -10.86 20.48
N LEU A 615 25.75 -11.22 20.65
CA LEU A 615 25.19 -11.56 21.96
C LEU A 615 25.94 -12.72 22.62
N TYR A 616 26.16 -13.80 21.88
CA TYR A 616 26.85 -14.98 22.41
C TYR A 616 28.29 -14.67 22.84
N THR A 617 28.99 -13.82 22.10
CA THR A 617 30.36 -13.41 22.45
C THR A 617 30.41 -12.42 23.60
N SER A 618 29.40 -11.59 23.79
CA SER A 618 29.32 -10.65 24.92
C SER A 618 29.00 -11.32 26.25
N ASP A 619 28.28 -12.45 26.22
CA ASP A 619 28.00 -13.26 27.43
C ASP A 619 29.14 -14.22 27.80
N ALA A 620 30.09 -14.47 26.92
CA ALA A 620 31.28 -15.30 27.16
C ALA A 620 32.43 -14.50 27.76
#